data_0984e2ab415b2a27ee82af7bb4757cb3
#
_entry.id   0984e2ab415b2a27ee82af7bb4757cb3
#
_cell.length_a   1.000
_cell.length_b   1.000
_cell.length_c   1.000
_cell.angle_alpha   90.00
_cell.angle_beta   90.00
_cell.angle_gamma   90.00
#
_symmetry.space_group_name_H-M   'P 1'
#
loop_
_entity.id
_entity.type
_entity.pdbx_description
1 polymer ?
#
loop_
_entity_poly.entity_id
_entity_poly.type
_entity_poly.pdbx_seq_one_letter_code
_entity_poly.pdbx_strand_id
1 'polypeptide(L)'
;MNKSSIWQKLIVVLLLWPGIVFSSTGDCPDENGSQYICDIPSAEDLIRIGDSNLVIAGGMGRPDWSHGGFRIVDIKTRAHYEPEPDYTSKADDLYEACPGAPDADKFSVHGISLRGEGDESYTVFAVNHGGRESIEVFDMKIIDNKPALTWEGCVILPDNLAANSVTYLPDGRLAATANPQRTEALSAEVGARASEGSIIGGAYEWDKDGGWNLVPGSEIVIANGILASDNGEWLYLVGWAEGIVRKINRHKPETKIVETKMDFLVDNLRYTPSGRILATGQRTTPKQFLEECVLT
;
A
#
# COMPACT_ATOMS: atom_id res chain seq x y z
N MET A 1 71.98 -8.56 33.23
CA MET A 1 71.16 -7.37 32.96
C MET A 1 70.36 -7.66 31.71
N ASN A 2 69.10 -8.11 31.89
CA ASN A 2 68.20 -8.49 30.80
C ASN A 2 67.05 -7.48 30.74
N LYS A 3 66.99 -6.72 29.68
CA LYS A 3 65.88 -5.80 29.42
C LYS A 3 64.81 -6.52 28.56
N SER A 4 63.73 -6.90 29.17
CA SER A 4 62.53 -7.40 28.47
C SER A 4 61.70 -6.22 27.93
N SER A 5 61.62 -6.12 26.63
CA SER A 5 60.73 -5.17 25.91
C SER A 5 59.32 -5.71 25.86
N ILE A 6 58.37 -5.03 26.51
CA ILE A 6 56.95 -5.33 26.44
C ILE A 6 56.37 -4.58 25.23
N TRP A 7 55.99 -5.34 24.19
CA TRP A 7 55.21 -4.81 23.06
C TRP A 7 53.74 -4.83 23.46
N GLN A 8 53.14 -3.68 23.72
CA GLN A 8 51.70 -3.51 23.80
C GLN A 8 51.13 -3.59 22.39
N LYS A 9 50.38 -4.66 22.11
CA LYS A 9 49.57 -4.75 20.90
C LYS A 9 48.31 -3.90 21.10
N LEU A 10 48.23 -2.78 20.38
CA LEU A 10 47.00 -2.01 20.25
C LEU A 10 46.02 -2.82 19.36
N ILE A 11 44.96 -3.35 19.95
CA ILE A 11 43.82 -3.92 19.20
C ILE A 11 42.93 -2.75 18.82
N VAL A 12 42.97 -2.35 17.54
CA VAL A 12 41.99 -1.42 16.97
C VAL A 12 40.77 -2.25 16.63
N VAL A 13 39.73 -2.14 17.45
CA VAL A 13 38.41 -2.68 17.13
C VAL A 13 37.72 -1.69 16.14
N LEU A 14 37.76 -2.01 14.87
CA LEU A 14 36.94 -1.35 13.87
C LEU A 14 35.48 -1.78 14.11
N LEU A 15 34.71 -0.92 14.75
CA LEU A 15 33.24 -1.02 14.74
C LEU A 15 32.79 -0.73 13.32
N LEU A 16 32.53 -1.79 12.56
CA LEU A 16 31.79 -1.69 11.29
C LEU A 16 30.34 -1.34 11.63
N TRP A 17 29.99 -0.08 11.60
CA TRP A 17 28.61 0.35 11.53
C TRP A 17 28.08 -0.12 10.17
N PRO A 18 26.94 -0.82 10.10
CA PRO A 18 26.30 -1.08 8.82
C PRO A 18 25.91 0.27 8.23
N GLY A 19 26.69 0.77 7.30
CA GLY A 19 26.34 1.94 6.52
C GLY A 19 25.15 1.58 5.68
N ILE A 20 24.00 2.21 5.95
CA ILE A 20 22.84 2.17 5.07
C ILE A 20 23.29 2.80 3.76
N VAL A 21 23.39 1.99 2.72
CA VAL A 21 23.66 2.47 1.36
C VAL A 21 22.39 3.18 0.89
N PHE A 22 22.38 4.51 0.96
CA PHE A 22 21.42 5.26 0.17
C PHE A 22 21.72 4.95 -1.29
N SER A 23 20.77 4.35 -1.99
CA SER A 23 20.87 4.19 -3.43
C SER A 23 21.09 5.58 -4.04
N SER A 24 22.11 5.73 -4.84
CA SER A 24 22.37 6.98 -5.55
C SER A 24 21.14 7.30 -6.41
N THR A 25 20.68 8.53 -6.34
CA THR A 25 19.73 9.07 -7.32
C THR A 25 20.31 8.81 -8.71
N GLY A 26 19.76 7.84 -9.45
CA GLY A 26 20.05 7.74 -10.87
C GLY A 26 19.76 9.11 -11.52
N ASP A 27 20.57 9.52 -12.49
CA ASP A 27 20.32 10.76 -13.24
C ASP A 27 18.98 10.65 -13.99
N CYS A 28 17.93 11.02 -13.28
CA CYS A 28 16.57 11.08 -13.78
C CYS A 28 16.40 12.46 -14.40
N PRO A 29 16.31 12.58 -15.72
CA PRO A 29 16.19 13.89 -16.34
C PRO A 29 14.86 14.53 -15.95
N ASP A 30 14.93 15.80 -15.56
CA ASP A 30 13.73 16.60 -15.38
C ASP A 30 13.11 16.87 -16.77
N GLU A 31 11.82 16.59 -16.94
CA GLU A 31 11.12 16.79 -18.20
C GLU A 31 9.90 17.71 -18.00
N ASN A 32 9.73 18.66 -18.91
CA ASN A 32 8.57 19.56 -18.93
C ASN A 32 8.30 20.30 -17.59
N GLY A 33 9.37 20.58 -16.83
CA GLY A 33 9.27 21.22 -15.51
C GLY A 33 8.86 20.28 -14.37
N SER A 34 8.71 19.00 -14.64
CA SER A 34 8.49 17.97 -13.63
C SER A 34 9.82 17.35 -13.20
N GLN A 35 9.95 17.13 -11.90
CA GLN A 35 11.09 16.45 -11.32
C GLN A 35 10.69 15.01 -11.02
N TYR A 36 11.51 14.06 -11.47
CA TYR A 36 11.25 12.64 -11.29
C TYR A 36 12.15 12.03 -10.22
N ILE A 37 11.67 10.98 -9.59
CA ILE A 37 12.42 10.09 -8.71
C ILE A 37 12.44 8.74 -9.42
N CYS A 38 13.61 8.33 -9.89
CA CYS A 38 13.79 7.08 -10.61
C CYS A 38 14.24 5.95 -9.69
N ASP A 39 14.32 4.74 -10.24
CA ASP A 39 14.73 3.53 -9.53
C ASP A 39 13.80 3.11 -8.36
N ILE A 40 12.53 3.52 -8.45
CA ILE A 40 11.46 3.00 -7.58
C ILE A 40 10.56 2.09 -8.43
N PRO A 41 10.90 0.80 -8.50
CA PRO A 41 10.16 -0.10 -9.38
C PRO A 41 8.77 -0.38 -8.81
N SER A 42 7.80 -0.49 -9.73
CA SER A 42 6.44 -0.95 -9.43
C SER A 42 5.72 -0.21 -8.29
N ALA A 43 6.07 1.08 -8.04
CA ALA A 43 5.35 1.88 -7.06
C ALA A 43 3.88 2.00 -7.50
N GLU A 44 3.00 1.49 -6.66
CA GLU A 44 1.57 1.42 -6.95
C GLU A 44 0.81 2.46 -6.13
N ASP A 45 1.06 2.54 -4.84
CA ASP A 45 0.38 3.44 -3.93
C ASP A 45 1.36 4.24 -3.06
N LEU A 46 0.99 5.47 -2.73
CA LEU A 46 1.87 6.45 -2.10
C LEU A 46 1.15 7.19 -0.96
N ILE A 47 1.76 7.27 0.23
CA ILE A 47 1.25 8.07 1.33
C ILE A 47 2.37 8.90 1.97
N ARG A 48 2.11 10.20 2.15
CA ARG A 48 2.99 11.06 2.94
C ARG A 48 2.91 10.70 4.42
N ILE A 49 4.05 10.61 5.08
CA ILE A 49 4.14 10.28 6.50
C ILE A 49 4.00 11.58 7.31
N GLY A 50 2.80 11.79 7.86
CA GLY A 50 2.46 13.00 8.62
C GLY A 50 2.78 14.28 7.84
N ASP A 51 3.39 15.26 8.52
CA ASP A 51 3.82 16.52 7.92
C ASP A 51 5.30 16.52 7.46
N SER A 52 5.96 15.35 7.48
CA SER A 52 7.35 15.19 7.06
C SER A 52 7.54 15.33 5.54
N ASN A 53 8.78 15.29 5.06
CA ASN A 53 9.10 15.15 3.64
C ASN A 53 9.17 13.68 3.18
N LEU A 54 8.83 12.74 4.06
CA LEU A 54 8.88 11.32 3.75
C LEU A 54 7.55 10.82 3.20
N VAL A 55 7.65 9.94 2.22
CA VAL A 55 6.54 9.21 1.62
C VAL A 55 6.85 7.72 1.74
N ILE A 56 5.89 6.92 2.19
CA ILE A 56 5.92 5.48 2.04
C ILE A 56 5.22 5.11 0.75
N ALA A 57 5.87 4.26 -0.03
CA ALA A 57 5.33 3.71 -1.28
C ALA A 57 5.18 2.20 -1.16
N GLY A 58 4.06 1.66 -1.61
CA GLY A 58 3.85 0.24 -1.83
C GLY A 58 4.39 -0.17 -3.20
N GLY A 59 5.17 -1.24 -3.25
CA GLY A 59 5.67 -1.83 -4.48
C GLY A 59 5.00 -3.19 -4.76
N MET A 60 4.35 -3.33 -5.91
CA MET A 60 3.83 -4.61 -6.36
C MET A 60 4.97 -5.50 -6.86
N GLY A 61 5.04 -6.73 -6.33
CA GLY A 61 5.97 -7.75 -6.81
C GLY A 61 5.65 -8.16 -8.25
N ARG A 62 6.67 -8.38 -9.05
CA ARG A 62 6.55 -9.06 -10.35
C ARG A 62 6.19 -10.54 -10.16
N PRO A 63 5.92 -11.29 -11.20
CA PRO A 63 5.65 -12.74 -11.09
C PRO A 63 6.74 -13.54 -10.36
N ASP A 64 7.98 -13.04 -10.34
CA ASP A 64 9.12 -13.59 -9.58
C ASP A 64 9.26 -12.98 -8.17
N TRP A 65 8.29 -12.19 -7.74
CA TRP A 65 8.23 -11.42 -6.49
C TRP A 65 9.31 -10.33 -6.33
N SER A 66 10.15 -10.11 -7.32
CA SER A 66 11.04 -8.96 -7.33
C SER A 66 10.26 -7.65 -7.32
N HIS A 67 10.88 -6.60 -6.76
CA HIS A 67 10.32 -5.25 -6.66
C HIS A 67 9.13 -5.08 -5.69
N GLY A 68 8.71 -6.14 -4.99
CA GLY A 68 7.71 -6.06 -3.95
C GLY A 68 8.19 -5.30 -2.71
N GLY A 69 7.27 -5.05 -1.77
CA GLY A 69 7.55 -4.45 -0.47
C GLY A 69 7.38 -2.94 -0.41
N PHE A 70 7.97 -2.34 0.60
CA PHE A 70 7.90 -0.90 0.82
C PHE A 70 9.12 -0.16 0.28
N ARG A 71 8.92 1.13 -0.04
CA ARG A 71 9.97 2.11 -0.31
C ARG A 71 9.72 3.35 0.52
N ILE A 72 10.76 3.90 1.11
CA ILE A 72 10.71 5.21 1.77
C ILE A 72 11.39 6.22 0.85
N VAL A 73 10.69 7.30 0.57
CA VAL A 73 11.13 8.34 -0.36
C VAL A 73 11.17 9.67 0.36
N ASP A 74 12.29 10.36 0.35
CA ASP A 74 12.39 11.76 0.75
C ASP A 74 12.16 12.64 -0.49
N ILE A 75 10.99 13.27 -0.55
CA ILE A 75 10.59 14.10 -1.69
C ILE A 75 11.42 15.38 -1.85
N LYS A 76 12.12 15.81 -0.79
CA LYS A 76 12.98 17.01 -0.83
C LYS A 76 14.34 16.71 -1.43
N THR A 77 14.95 15.59 -1.03
CA THR A 77 16.27 15.17 -1.49
C THR A 77 16.21 14.24 -2.71
N ARG A 78 15.02 13.67 -2.98
CA ARG A 78 14.79 12.62 -3.98
C ARG A 78 15.50 11.30 -3.68
N ALA A 79 16.06 11.16 -2.47
CA ALA A 79 16.64 9.91 -2.03
C ALA A 79 15.57 8.92 -1.61
N HIS A 80 15.81 7.64 -1.85
CA HIS A 80 14.90 6.57 -1.44
C HIS A 80 15.70 5.34 -0.96
N TYR A 81 15.02 4.48 -0.21
CA TYR A 81 15.57 3.21 0.26
C TYR A 81 14.46 2.20 0.54
N GLU A 82 14.81 0.94 0.60
CA GLU A 82 13.94 -0.15 1.06
C GLU A 82 14.07 -0.26 2.58
N PRO A 83 12.98 -0.08 3.36
CA PRO A 83 13.03 -0.38 4.77
C PRO A 83 13.09 -1.89 4.98
N GLU A 84 13.72 -2.30 6.08
CA GLU A 84 13.73 -3.70 6.52
C GLU A 84 12.76 -3.84 7.71
N PRO A 85 11.50 -4.27 7.50
CA PRO A 85 10.57 -4.46 8.60
C PRO A 85 11.04 -5.56 9.55
N ASP A 86 10.81 -5.36 10.85
CA ASP A 86 10.97 -6.42 11.85
C ASP A 86 9.75 -7.35 11.84
N TYR A 87 9.96 -8.59 11.45
CA TYR A 87 8.95 -9.65 11.42
C TYR A 87 9.01 -10.61 12.62
N THR A 88 9.80 -10.29 13.65
CA THR A 88 10.02 -11.21 14.79
C THR A 88 8.95 -11.12 15.87
N SER A 89 8.09 -10.08 15.85
CA SER A 89 7.01 -9.92 16.79
C SER A 89 5.90 -10.95 16.57
N LYS A 90 5.12 -11.17 17.64
CA LYS A 90 3.87 -11.93 17.54
C LYS A 90 2.76 -11.01 17.08
N ALA A 91 1.76 -11.60 16.41
CA ALA A 91 0.53 -10.88 16.09
C ALA A 91 -0.14 -10.33 17.37
N ASP A 92 -0.64 -9.09 17.26
CA ASP A 92 -1.50 -8.50 18.29
C ASP A 92 -2.77 -9.36 18.50
N ASP A 93 -3.35 -9.30 19.68
CA ASP A 93 -4.58 -10.05 20.03
C ASP A 93 -5.77 -9.69 19.12
N LEU A 94 -5.76 -8.49 18.52
CA LEU A 94 -6.76 -8.10 17.53
C LEU A 94 -6.66 -8.98 16.27
N TYR A 95 -5.46 -9.45 15.95
CA TYR A 95 -5.15 -10.24 14.74
C TYR A 95 -4.81 -11.70 15.07
N GLU A 96 -5.36 -12.26 16.16
CA GLU A 96 -5.04 -13.62 16.63
C GLU A 96 -5.28 -14.73 15.59
N ALA A 97 -6.17 -14.51 14.63
CA ALA A 97 -6.43 -15.45 13.52
C ALA A 97 -5.34 -15.39 12.42
N CYS A 98 -4.39 -14.47 12.51
CA CYS A 98 -3.30 -14.37 11.55
C CYS A 98 -2.31 -15.55 11.73
N PRO A 99 -1.95 -16.27 10.67
CA PRO A 99 -1.10 -17.46 10.75
C PRO A 99 0.38 -17.15 11.03
N GLY A 100 0.77 -15.88 11.15
CA GLY A 100 2.14 -15.41 11.36
C GLY A 100 2.57 -14.40 10.30
N ALA A 101 3.82 -13.95 10.37
CA ALA A 101 4.36 -12.97 9.44
C ALA A 101 4.35 -13.46 7.98
N PRO A 102 4.25 -12.56 6.99
CA PRO A 102 4.32 -12.94 5.59
C PRO A 102 5.72 -13.47 5.24
N ASP A 103 5.81 -14.18 4.10
CA ASP A 103 7.08 -14.51 3.48
C ASP A 103 7.73 -13.21 2.95
N ALA A 104 8.79 -12.76 3.61
CA ALA A 104 9.42 -11.47 3.28
C ALA A 104 9.94 -11.43 1.83
N ASP A 105 10.37 -12.58 1.27
CA ASP A 105 10.86 -12.66 -0.10
C ASP A 105 9.75 -12.55 -1.16
N LYS A 106 8.49 -12.67 -0.74
CA LYS A 106 7.33 -12.58 -1.62
C LYS A 106 6.44 -11.38 -1.31
N PHE A 107 6.76 -10.60 -0.28
CA PHE A 107 5.90 -9.50 0.16
C PHE A 107 5.67 -8.51 -0.98
N SER A 108 4.41 -8.44 -1.44
CA SER A 108 3.99 -7.70 -2.64
C SER A 108 2.88 -6.73 -2.25
N VAL A 109 3.24 -5.46 -2.08
CA VAL A 109 2.34 -4.41 -1.58
C VAL A 109 1.58 -3.75 -2.71
N HIS A 110 0.24 -3.80 -2.62
CA HIS A 110 -0.68 -3.05 -3.48
C HIS A 110 -1.09 -1.74 -2.76
N GLY A 111 -2.37 -1.57 -2.45
CA GLY A 111 -2.85 -0.39 -1.73
C GLY A 111 -2.38 -0.34 -0.28
N ILE A 112 -2.15 0.87 0.22
CA ILE A 112 -1.71 1.12 1.59
C ILE A 112 -2.60 2.15 2.29
N SER A 113 -2.67 2.08 3.61
CA SER A 113 -3.31 3.09 4.46
C SER A 113 -2.44 3.39 5.67
N LEU A 114 -2.48 4.63 6.14
CA LEU A 114 -1.67 5.11 7.26
C LEU A 114 -2.57 5.77 8.29
N ARG A 115 -2.60 5.24 9.52
CA ARG A 115 -3.27 5.84 10.67
C ARG A 115 -2.24 6.45 11.59
N GLY A 116 -2.37 7.74 11.89
CA GLY A 116 -1.53 8.42 12.88
C GLY A 116 -1.96 8.03 14.30
N GLU A 117 -0.98 7.69 15.14
CA GLU A 117 -1.18 7.36 16.56
C GLU A 117 -0.71 8.48 17.50
N GLY A 118 -0.18 9.56 16.94
CA GLY A 118 0.50 10.65 17.67
C GLY A 118 2.00 10.35 17.87
N ASP A 119 2.73 11.37 18.34
CA ASP A 119 4.16 11.27 18.69
C ASP A 119 5.05 10.57 17.64
N GLU A 120 4.86 10.90 16.35
CA GLU A 120 5.60 10.29 15.23
C GLU A 120 5.43 8.75 15.13
N SER A 121 4.30 8.24 15.64
CA SER A 121 3.90 6.85 15.57
C SER A 121 2.70 6.67 14.64
N TYR A 122 2.68 5.57 13.89
CA TYR A 122 1.67 5.29 12.88
C TYR A 122 1.40 3.79 12.80
N THR A 123 0.16 3.43 12.44
CA THR A 123 -0.14 2.07 11.96
C THR A 123 -0.24 2.08 10.43
N VAL A 124 0.52 1.20 9.78
CA VAL A 124 0.47 0.97 8.32
C VAL A 124 -0.35 -0.27 8.05
N PHE A 125 -1.35 -0.15 7.20
CA PHE A 125 -2.12 -1.27 6.64
C PHE A 125 -1.73 -1.43 5.18
N ALA A 126 -1.36 -2.64 4.77
CA ALA A 126 -0.88 -2.91 3.43
C ALA A 126 -1.57 -4.13 2.83
N VAL A 127 -2.18 -3.97 1.66
CA VAL A 127 -2.64 -5.10 0.86
C VAL A 127 -1.43 -5.89 0.39
N ASN A 128 -1.42 -7.19 0.64
CA ASN A 128 -0.38 -8.10 0.20
C ASN A 128 -0.95 -9.20 -0.70
N HIS A 129 -0.29 -9.43 -1.83
CA HIS A 129 -0.59 -10.52 -2.77
C HIS A 129 0.45 -11.65 -2.74
N GLY A 130 1.59 -11.41 -2.09
CA GLY A 130 2.70 -12.34 -2.11
C GLY A 130 2.58 -13.49 -1.12
N GLY A 131 2.43 -14.69 -1.63
CA GLY A 131 2.29 -15.91 -0.83
C GLY A 131 0.89 -16.09 -0.21
N ARG A 132 0.13 -15.01 -0.02
CA ARG A 132 -1.26 -15.01 0.48
C ARG A 132 -1.94 -13.68 0.16
N GLU A 133 -3.26 -13.71 0.08
CA GLU A 133 -4.09 -12.52 0.02
C GLU A 133 -4.41 -12.05 1.45
N SER A 134 -3.89 -10.89 1.83
CA SER A 134 -4.02 -10.39 3.19
C SER A 134 -3.92 -8.87 3.27
N ILE A 135 -4.39 -8.32 4.39
CA ILE A 135 -3.98 -6.99 4.85
C ILE A 135 -2.92 -7.22 5.93
N GLU A 136 -1.69 -6.82 5.68
CA GLU A 136 -0.61 -6.86 6.66
C GLU A 136 -0.59 -5.56 7.47
N VAL A 137 -0.30 -5.66 8.75
CA VAL A 137 -0.34 -4.54 9.69
C VAL A 137 1.02 -4.34 10.33
N PHE A 138 1.48 -3.08 10.32
CA PHE A 138 2.77 -2.71 10.90
C PHE A 138 2.63 -1.51 11.83
N ASP A 139 3.29 -1.55 12.99
CA ASP A 139 3.65 -0.34 13.75
C ASP A 139 4.81 0.35 13.04
N MET A 140 4.69 1.64 12.82
CA MET A 140 5.75 2.45 12.22
C MET A 140 6.08 3.63 13.14
N LYS A 141 7.33 3.70 13.57
CA LYS A 141 7.86 4.81 14.38
C LYS A 141 8.92 5.57 13.61
N ILE A 142 8.95 6.87 13.78
CA ILE A 142 10.03 7.70 13.22
C ILE A 142 11.14 7.78 14.27
N ILE A 143 12.25 7.14 13.99
CA ILE A 143 13.46 7.11 14.84
C ILE A 143 14.59 7.77 14.06
N ASP A 144 15.19 8.82 14.61
CA ASP A 144 16.26 9.59 13.95
C ASP A 144 15.91 10.01 12.50
N ASN A 145 14.69 10.51 12.30
CA ASN A 145 14.10 10.87 11.00
C ASN A 145 13.99 9.69 9.99
N LYS A 146 13.96 8.46 10.47
CA LYS A 146 13.76 7.27 9.64
C LYS A 146 12.58 6.44 10.12
N PRO A 147 11.67 6.03 9.21
CA PRO A 147 10.64 5.06 9.50
C PRO A 147 11.24 3.70 9.86
N ALA A 148 10.88 3.19 11.04
CA ALA A 148 11.15 1.82 11.48
C ALA A 148 9.81 1.10 11.54
N LEU A 149 9.67 -0.03 10.84
CA LEU A 149 8.45 -0.82 10.76
C LEU A 149 8.61 -2.11 11.56
N THR A 150 7.60 -2.41 12.38
CA THR A 150 7.48 -3.70 13.10
C THR A 150 6.16 -4.34 12.71
N TRP A 151 6.20 -5.55 12.22
CA TRP A 151 4.98 -6.29 11.87
C TRP A 151 4.18 -6.65 13.12
N GLU A 152 2.86 -6.39 13.10
CA GLU A 152 1.96 -6.60 14.24
C GLU A 152 0.84 -7.60 13.98
N GLY A 153 0.67 -8.02 12.73
CA GLY A 153 -0.37 -8.99 12.42
C GLY A 153 -0.87 -8.91 10.99
N CYS A 154 -1.91 -9.67 10.74
CA CYS A 154 -2.57 -9.65 9.43
C CYS A 154 -4.05 -10.02 9.51
N VAL A 155 -4.79 -9.63 8.49
CA VAL A 155 -6.16 -10.08 8.22
C VAL A 155 -6.17 -10.80 6.89
N ILE A 156 -6.48 -12.09 6.91
CA ILE A 156 -6.55 -12.91 5.69
C ILE A 156 -7.85 -12.62 4.95
N LEU A 157 -7.78 -12.46 3.63
CA LEU A 157 -8.96 -12.35 2.79
C LEU A 157 -9.59 -13.72 2.54
N PRO A 158 -10.90 -13.78 2.22
CA PRO A 158 -11.53 -14.99 1.69
C PRO A 158 -10.86 -15.46 0.39
N ASP A 159 -10.75 -16.78 0.20
CA ASP A 159 -10.04 -17.42 -0.93
C ASP A 159 -10.51 -16.97 -2.33
N ASN A 160 -11.71 -16.42 -2.43
CA ASN A 160 -12.29 -15.96 -3.69
C ASN A 160 -12.12 -14.45 -3.95
N LEU A 161 -11.41 -13.74 -3.08
CA LEU A 161 -11.22 -12.29 -3.17
C LEU A 161 -9.73 -11.94 -3.22
N ALA A 162 -9.42 -10.94 -4.04
CA ALA A 162 -8.14 -10.23 -4.04
C ALA A 162 -8.40 -8.76 -3.73
N ALA A 163 -7.79 -8.25 -2.68
CA ALA A 163 -7.92 -6.84 -2.33
C ALA A 163 -7.15 -5.96 -3.32
N ASN A 164 -7.59 -4.71 -3.48
CA ASN A 164 -6.83 -3.71 -4.21
C ASN A 164 -6.33 -2.63 -3.26
N SER A 165 -7.22 -2.03 -2.48
CA SER A 165 -6.89 -0.94 -1.57
C SER A 165 -7.54 -1.17 -0.21
N VAL A 166 -7.01 -0.51 0.83
CA VAL A 166 -7.48 -0.63 2.22
C VAL A 166 -7.59 0.74 2.87
N THR A 167 -8.55 0.89 3.78
CA THR A 167 -8.66 2.04 4.69
C THR A 167 -9.03 1.56 6.09
N TYR A 168 -8.48 2.21 7.11
CA TYR A 168 -8.91 1.99 8.49
C TYR A 168 -10.19 2.76 8.80
N LEU A 169 -10.94 2.30 9.80
CA LEU A 169 -12.17 2.92 10.27
C LEU A 169 -12.02 3.33 11.74
N PRO A 170 -12.64 4.46 12.16
CA PRO A 170 -12.50 4.97 13.53
C PRO A 170 -12.96 4.01 14.62
N ASP A 171 -13.81 3.03 14.27
CA ASP A 171 -14.32 2.00 15.19
C ASP A 171 -13.41 0.76 15.30
N GLY A 172 -12.18 0.84 14.76
CA GLY A 172 -11.19 -0.24 14.82
C GLY A 172 -11.35 -1.29 13.72
N ARG A 173 -12.35 -1.17 12.86
CA ARG A 173 -12.54 -2.03 11.69
C ARG A 173 -11.67 -1.60 10.52
N LEU A 174 -11.56 -2.48 9.53
CA LEU A 174 -10.95 -2.18 8.23
C LEU A 174 -12.03 -2.21 7.15
N ALA A 175 -11.84 -1.41 6.12
CA ALA A 175 -12.56 -1.56 4.86
C ALA A 175 -11.55 -1.71 3.72
N ALA A 176 -11.80 -2.65 2.82
CA ALA A 176 -10.97 -2.87 1.64
C ALA A 176 -11.83 -2.99 0.39
N THR A 177 -11.36 -2.45 -0.71
CA THR A 177 -11.89 -2.83 -2.01
C THR A 177 -11.31 -4.18 -2.41
N ALA A 178 -12.17 -5.07 -2.90
CA ALA A 178 -11.72 -6.35 -3.40
C ALA A 178 -12.50 -6.75 -4.66
N ASN A 179 -11.83 -7.50 -5.51
CA ASN A 179 -12.37 -8.09 -6.73
C ASN A 179 -12.34 -9.60 -6.61
N PRO A 180 -13.15 -10.34 -7.39
CA PRO A 180 -13.00 -11.79 -7.47
C PRO A 180 -11.56 -12.17 -7.78
N GLN A 181 -10.98 -13.08 -6.96
CA GLN A 181 -9.63 -13.56 -7.18
C GLN A 181 -9.53 -14.23 -8.55
N ARG A 182 -8.53 -13.84 -9.31
CA ARG A 182 -8.33 -14.39 -10.63
C ARG A 182 -7.41 -15.59 -10.54
N THR A 183 -7.86 -16.70 -11.08
CA THR A 183 -7.03 -17.88 -11.37
C THR A 183 -6.27 -17.72 -12.69
N GLU A 184 -6.60 -16.70 -13.47
CA GLU A 184 -6.05 -16.44 -14.81
C GLU A 184 -5.05 -15.28 -14.75
N ALA A 185 -3.93 -15.40 -15.44
CA ALA A 185 -2.99 -14.30 -15.62
C ALA A 185 -3.67 -13.10 -16.31
N LEU A 186 -3.18 -11.89 -16.05
CA LEU A 186 -3.61 -10.71 -16.80
C LEU A 186 -3.42 -10.96 -18.30
N SER A 187 -4.48 -10.80 -19.07
CA SER A 187 -4.53 -11.07 -20.50
C SER A 187 -5.40 -10.04 -21.21
N ALA A 188 -5.29 -9.97 -22.53
CA ALA A 188 -6.16 -9.13 -23.35
C ALA A 188 -7.65 -9.47 -23.17
N GLU A 189 -7.99 -10.74 -22.89
CA GLU A 189 -9.35 -11.20 -22.61
C GLU A 189 -9.87 -10.63 -21.29
N VAL A 190 -9.02 -10.59 -20.24
CA VAL A 190 -9.34 -9.95 -18.97
C VAL A 190 -9.57 -8.44 -19.18
N GLY A 191 -8.77 -7.80 -20.03
CA GLY A 191 -8.96 -6.40 -20.42
C GLY A 191 -10.27 -6.14 -21.14
N ALA A 192 -10.66 -7.04 -22.05
CA ALA A 192 -11.95 -6.97 -22.73
C ALA A 192 -13.12 -7.10 -21.73
N ARG A 193 -13.07 -8.09 -20.84
CA ARG A 193 -14.07 -8.27 -19.78
C ARG A 193 -14.16 -7.09 -18.83
N ALA A 194 -13.04 -6.47 -18.51
CA ALA A 194 -13.00 -5.24 -17.72
C ALA A 194 -13.70 -4.08 -18.43
N SER A 195 -13.41 -3.92 -19.73
CA SER A 195 -14.03 -2.88 -20.57
C SER A 195 -15.53 -3.10 -20.76
N GLU A 196 -16.00 -4.34 -20.72
CA GLU A 196 -17.42 -4.73 -20.80
C GLU A 196 -18.15 -4.63 -19.45
N GLY A 197 -17.47 -4.23 -18.37
CA GLY A 197 -18.08 -4.11 -17.05
C GLY A 197 -18.43 -5.45 -16.39
N SER A 198 -17.82 -6.55 -16.81
CA SER A 198 -18.14 -7.89 -16.31
C SER A 198 -17.34 -8.32 -15.07
N ILE A 199 -16.41 -7.50 -14.59
CA ILE A 199 -15.64 -7.75 -13.37
C ILE A 199 -16.21 -6.85 -12.27
N ILE A 200 -17.08 -7.40 -11.44
CA ILE A 200 -17.72 -6.67 -10.35
C ILE A 200 -17.01 -7.00 -9.04
N GLY A 201 -16.37 -5.97 -8.47
CA GLY A 201 -15.84 -5.97 -7.12
C GLY A 201 -16.75 -5.17 -6.17
N GLY A 202 -16.22 -4.81 -5.02
CA GLY A 202 -16.93 -3.99 -4.03
C GLY A 202 -16.05 -3.64 -2.85
N ALA A 203 -16.61 -2.91 -1.89
CA ALA A 203 -16.00 -2.71 -0.59
C ALA A 203 -16.45 -3.80 0.38
N TYR A 204 -15.51 -4.30 1.14
CA TYR A 204 -15.72 -5.26 2.21
C TYR A 204 -15.24 -4.67 3.52
N GLU A 205 -16.04 -4.79 4.57
CA GLU A 205 -15.63 -4.46 5.93
C GLU A 205 -15.22 -5.72 6.68
N TRP A 206 -14.16 -5.59 7.46
CA TRP A 206 -13.70 -6.60 8.37
C TRP A 206 -13.85 -6.14 9.81
N ASP A 207 -14.36 -7.01 10.65
CA ASP A 207 -14.25 -6.93 12.10
C ASP A 207 -13.77 -8.27 12.68
N LYS A 208 -13.22 -8.22 13.91
CA LYS A 208 -12.62 -9.38 14.55
C LYS A 208 -13.58 -10.56 14.70
N ASP A 209 -14.85 -10.29 14.99
CA ASP A 209 -15.84 -11.31 15.32
C ASP A 209 -16.63 -11.79 14.09
N GLY A 210 -16.88 -10.90 13.14
CA GLY A 210 -17.71 -11.14 11.95
C GLY A 210 -16.96 -11.46 10.67
N GLY A 211 -15.62 -11.23 10.65
CA GLY A 211 -14.81 -11.39 9.44
C GLY A 211 -15.16 -10.38 8.35
N TRP A 212 -14.96 -10.75 7.09
CA TRP A 212 -15.20 -9.90 5.94
C TRP A 212 -16.66 -9.96 5.48
N ASN A 213 -17.28 -8.79 5.32
CA ASN A 213 -18.66 -8.66 4.85
C ASN A 213 -18.74 -7.58 3.75
N LEU A 214 -19.43 -7.90 2.64
CA LEU A 214 -19.68 -6.92 1.57
C LEU A 214 -20.52 -5.76 2.12
N VAL A 215 -20.08 -4.54 1.86
CA VAL A 215 -20.87 -3.33 2.16
C VAL A 215 -21.98 -3.20 1.13
N PRO A 216 -23.26 -3.21 1.51
CA PRO A 216 -24.36 -3.13 0.55
C PRO A 216 -24.32 -1.87 -0.31
N GLY A 217 -24.49 -2.01 -1.63
CA GLY A 217 -24.44 -0.91 -2.59
C GLY A 217 -23.04 -0.47 -3.00
N SER A 218 -22.01 -1.21 -2.58
CA SER A 218 -20.62 -0.94 -2.96
C SER A 218 -20.18 -1.64 -4.25
N GLU A 219 -21.02 -2.51 -4.82
CA GLU A 219 -20.68 -3.27 -6.02
C GLU A 219 -20.34 -2.33 -7.17
N ILE A 220 -19.14 -2.46 -7.72
CA ILE A 220 -18.56 -1.54 -8.70
C ILE A 220 -17.63 -2.28 -9.66
N VAL A 221 -17.52 -1.77 -10.89
CA VAL A 221 -16.67 -2.43 -11.91
C VAL A 221 -15.20 -2.18 -11.63
N ILE A 222 -14.47 -3.24 -11.39
CA ILE A 222 -13.05 -3.22 -10.97
C ILE A 222 -12.87 -2.25 -9.81
N ALA A 223 -13.29 -2.70 -8.63
CA ALA A 223 -13.09 -1.94 -7.39
C ALA A 223 -11.60 -1.69 -7.17
N ASN A 224 -11.23 -0.40 -7.07
CA ASN A 224 -9.83 0.04 -6.92
C ASN A 224 -9.67 0.83 -5.63
N GLY A 225 -9.23 2.06 -5.65
CA GLY A 225 -9.00 2.87 -4.45
C GLY A 225 -10.19 2.96 -3.50
N ILE A 226 -9.93 3.05 -2.20
CA ILE A 226 -10.93 3.26 -1.15
C ILE A 226 -10.45 4.33 -0.17
N LEU A 227 -11.38 5.14 0.32
CA LEU A 227 -11.13 6.14 1.35
C LEU A 227 -12.34 6.24 2.28
N ALA A 228 -12.14 6.31 3.59
CA ALA A 228 -13.19 6.54 4.56
C ALA A 228 -13.23 8.02 4.97
N SER A 229 -14.41 8.53 5.32
CA SER A 229 -14.52 9.81 6.02
C SER A 229 -13.97 9.71 7.44
N ASP A 230 -13.52 10.82 8.03
CA ASP A 230 -12.93 10.87 9.37
C ASP A 230 -13.83 10.27 10.46
N ASN A 231 -15.15 10.42 10.31
CA ASN A 231 -16.14 9.84 11.23
C ASN A 231 -16.52 8.38 10.87
N GLY A 232 -15.96 7.81 9.81
CA GLY A 232 -16.25 6.47 9.34
C GLY A 232 -17.66 6.24 8.79
N GLU A 233 -18.45 7.30 8.58
CA GLU A 233 -19.82 7.17 8.08
C GLU A 233 -19.88 6.91 6.57
N TRP A 234 -18.93 7.48 5.84
CA TRP A 234 -18.92 7.43 4.38
C TRP A 234 -17.70 6.70 3.85
N LEU A 235 -17.91 5.88 2.82
CA LEU A 235 -16.85 5.33 1.99
C LEU A 235 -16.88 5.99 0.61
N TYR A 236 -15.70 6.26 0.09
CA TYR A 236 -15.45 6.71 -1.28
C TYR A 236 -14.74 5.59 -2.00
N LEU A 237 -15.36 5.06 -3.05
CA LEU A 237 -14.91 3.89 -3.79
C LEU A 237 -14.58 4.28 -5.22
N VAL A 238 -13.55 3.68 -5.75
CA VAL A 238 -13.18 3.83 -7.16
C VAL A 238 -13.70 2.67 -7.99
N GLY A 239 -14.44 2.98 -9.05
CA GLY A 239 -14.70 2.08 -10.19
C GLY A 239 -13.71 2.40 -11.31
N TRP A 240 -12.60 1.64 -11.35
CA TRP A 240 -11.47 1.96 -12.22
C TRP A 240 -11.86 2.00 -13.69
N ALA A 241 -12.46 0.92 -14.21
CA ALA A 241 -12.82 0.83 -15.62
C ALA A 241 -13.91 1.83 -16.03
N GLU A 242 -14.73 2.23 -15.08
CA GLU A 242 -15.79 3.24 -15.31
C GLU A 242 -15.27 4.66 -15.14
N GLY A 243 -14.09 4.87 -14.55
CA GLY A 243 -13.56 6.20 -14.21
C GLY A 243 -14.50 6.96 -13.30
N ILE A 244 -15.01 6.32 -12.24
CA ILE A 244 -15.92 6.94 -11.28
C ILE A 244 -15.38 6.90 -9.86
N VAL A 245 -15.79 7.90 -9.08
CA VAL A 245 -15.69 7.87 -7.62
C VAL A 245 -17.12 7.81 -7.08
N ARG A 246 -17.43 6.74 -6.36
CA ARG A 246 -18.74 6.52 -5.73
C ARG A 246 -18.65 6.80 -4.24
N LYS A 247 -19.58 7.59 -3.73
CA LYS A 247 -19.78 7.84 -2.31
C LYS A 247 -20.99 7.07 -1.81
N ILE A 248 -20.80 6.24 -0.78
CA ILE A 248 -21.84 5.46 -0.14
C ILE A 248 -21.87 5.71 1.38
N ASN A 249 -23.04 5.63 1.98
CA ASN A 249 -23.18 5.60 3.43
C ASN A 249 -23.01 4.15 3.92
N ARG A 250 -22.05 3.92 4.76
CA ARG A 250 -21.65 2.62 5.28
C ARG A 250 -22.72 1.92 6.10
N HIS A 251 -23.55 2.69 6.82
CA HIS A 251 -24.58 2.17 7.73
C HIS A 251 -26.01 2.30 7.22
N LYS A 252 -26.19 3.05 6.12
CA LYS A 252 -27.51 3.38 5.57
C LYS A 252 -27.50 3.17 4.06
N PRO A 253 -27.53 1.90 3.61
CA PRO A 253 -27.45 1.57 2.17
C PRO A 253 -28.59 2.17 1.34
N GLU A 254 -29.72 2.50 1.98
CA GLU A 254 -30.85 3.21 1.34
C GLU A 254 -30.54 4.69 1.03
N THR A 255 -29.45 5.23 1.58
CA THR A 255 -29.05 6.61 1.28
C THR A 255 -28.62 6.71 -0.17
N LYS A 256 -29.03 7.81 -0.81
CA LYS A 256 -28.69 8.05 -2.21
C LYS A 256 -27.19 7.93 -2.46
N ILE A 257 -26.83 7.01 -3.33
CA ILE A 257 -25.47 6.86 -3.87
C ILE A 257 -25.15 8.10 -4.72
N VAL A 258 -23.95 8.64 -4.54
CA VAL A 258 -23.45 9.77 -5.34
C VAL A 258 -22.23 9.30 -6.12
N GLU A 259 -22.28 9.50 -7.43
CA GLU A 259 -21.16 9.18 -8.32
C GLU A 259 -20.61 10.44 -8.97
N THR A 260 -19.31 10.51 -9.05
CA THR A 260 -18.59 11.56 -9.78
C THR A 260 -17.79 10.90 -10.90
N LYS A 261 -18.10 11.27 -12.14
CA LYS A 261 -17.40 10.79 -13.33
C LYS A 261 -16.15 11.62 -13.56
N MET A 262 -15.07 10.94 -13.86
CA MET A 262 -13.79 11.53 -14.24
C MET A 262 -13.48 11.26 -15.72
N ASP A 263 -12.58 12.03 -16.30
CA ASP A 263 -12.12 11.86 -17.70
C ASP A 263 -10.86 11.00 -17.81
N PHE A 264 -10.62 10.16 -16.79
CA PHE A 264 -9.51 9.22 -16.71
C PHE A 264 -9.92 7.99 -15.88
N LEU A 265 -9.16 6.91 -16.00
CA LEU A 265 -9.31 5.73 -15.16
C LEU A 265 -8.80 6.09 -13.77
N VAL A 266 -9.73 6.20 -12.80
CA VAL A 266 -9.36 6.57 -11.43
C VAL A 266 -8.71 5.36 -10.75
N ASP A 267 -7.63 5.60 -10.03
CA ASP A 267 -6.88 4.57 -9.32
C ASP A 267 -7.00 4.75 -7.80
N ASN A 268 -6.21 5.62 -7.23
CA ASN A 268 -6.14 5.83 -5.79
C ASN A 268 -6.75 7.16 -5.33
N LEU A 269 -7.19 7.19 -4.08
CA LEU A 269 -7.77 8.36 -3.41
C LEU A 269 -6.97 8.73 -2.17
N ARG A 270 -6.74 10.04 -1.94
CA ARG A 270 -6.12 10.56 -0.72
C ARG A 270 -6.78 11.85 -0.27
N TYR A 271 -6.82 12.09 1.04
CA TYR A 271 -7.13 13.43 1.54
C TYR A 271 -5.95 14.37 1.32
N THR A 272 -6.26 15.55 0.84
CA THR A 272 -5.31 16.67 0.87
C THR A 272 -5.29 17.29 2.28
N PRO A 273 -4.25 18.06 2.65
CA PRO A 273 -4.24 18.80 3.93
C PRO A 273 -5.42 19.75 4.12
N SER A 274 -6.08 20.17 3.04
CA SER A 274 -7.28 21.03 3.10
C SER A 274 -8.60 20.22 3.20
N GLY A 275 -8.55 18.92 3.41
CA GLY A 275 -9.73 18.03 3.53
C GLY A 275 -10.44 17.73 2.21
N ARG A 276 -9.84 18.08 1.06
CA ARG A 276 -10.37 17.68 -0.25
C ARG A 276 -9.84 16.30 -0.63
N ILE A 277 -10.58 15.58 -1.47
CA ILE A 277 -10.15 14.30 -2.02
C ILE A 277 -9.34 14.56 -3.29
N LEU A 278 -8.11 14.07 -3.31
CA LEU A 278 -7.27 13.93 -4.49
C LEU A 278 -7.57 12.56 -5.10
N ALA A 279 -7.87 12.53 -6.38
CA ALA A 279 -8.00 11.31 -7.16
C ALA A 279 -6.87 11.27 -8.20
N THR A 280 -6.17 10.17 -8.26
CA THR A 280 -5.10 9.89 -9.22
C THR A 280 -5.51 8.77 -10.15
N GLY A 281 -4.82 8.62 -11.29
CA GLY A 281 -5.12 7.55 -12.23
C GLY A 281 -4.53 7.76 -13.62
N GLN A 282 -4.97 6.96 -14.59
CA GLN A 282 -4.39 6.88 -15.92
C GLN A 282 -5.34 7.48 -16.98
N ARG A 283 -4.82 8.38 -17.81
CA ARG A 283 -5.60 8.95 -18.93
C ARG A 283 -5.49 8.05 -20.15
N THR A 284 -6.18 6.95 -20.13
CA THR A 284 -6.22 5.92 -21.17
C THR A 284 -7.55 5.15 -21.13
N THR A 285 -7.71 4.12 -21.94
CA THR A 285 -8.82 3.17 -21.85
C THR A 285 -8.35 1.88 -21.14
N PRO A 286 -9.25 1.10 -20.50
CA PRO A 286 -8.87 -0.17 -19.86
C PRO A 286 -8.12 -1.12 -20.81
N LYS A 287 -8.58 -1.23 -22.06
CA LYS A 287 -7.94 -2.05 -23.07
C LYS A 287 -6.51 -1.58 -23.35
N GLN A 288 -6.35 -0.29 -23.65
CA GLN A 288 -5.06 0.28 -23.99
C GLN A 288 -4.06 0.21 -22.83
N PHE A 289 -4.52 0.46 -21.60
CA PHE A 289 -3.69 0.31 -20.39
C PHE A 289 -3.12 -1.11 -20.26
N LEU A 290 -3.96 -2.13 -20.45
CA LEU A 290 -3.53 -3.51 -20.34
C LEU A 290 -2.59 -3.93 -21.47
N GLU A 291 -2.87 -3.50 -22.70
CA GLU A 291 -2.03 -3.82 -23.86
C GLU A 291 -0.66 -3.13 -23.84
N GLU A 292 -0.60 -1.88 -23.36
CA GLU A 292 0.62 -1.05 -23.44
C GLU A 292 1.44 -0.98 -22.16
N CYS A 293 0.81 -1.20 -20.99
CA CYS A 293 1.48 -1.02 -19.69
C CYS A 293 1.64 -2.30 -18.88
N VAL A 294 0.84 -3.34 -19.14
CA VAL A 294 0.82 -4.55 -18.29
C VAL A 294 1.29 -5.79 -19.03
N LEU A 295 1.01 -5.89 -20.35
CA LEU A 295 1.31 -7.09 -21.15
C LEU A 295 2.62 -6.95 -21.97
N THR A 296 3.29 -5.80 -21.88
CA THR A 296 4.61 -5.54 -22.48
C THR A 296 5.72 -5.69 -21.45
#